data_891304fbb234c604cfb763bbf8beadfc
#
_entry.id   891304fbb234c604cfb763bbf8beadfc
#
_cell.length_a   1.000
_cell.length_b   1.000
_cell.length_c   1.000
_cell.angle_alpha   90.00
_cell.angle_beta   90.00
_cell.angle_gamma   90.00
#
_symmetry.space_group_name_H-M   'P 1'
#
loop_
_entity.id
_entity.type
_entity.pdbx_description
1 polymer ?
#
loop_
_entity_poly.entity_id
_entity_poly.type
_entity_poly.pdbx_seq_one_letter_code
_entity_poly.pdbx_strand_id
1 'polypeptide(L)'
;MGMSLDQGGHLTHGSPVNFSGRMYNFVGYGLDKETELINMDEVAKLAEETKPKLLIAGYSSYSQELDYKAFREIADSVGAYFMVDAAHFIGLVAGKVVENPMKYADVVTATTHKALRGPRGGMILSTEEFAKGVDKNIFPGAQGGALNNQIAAKAVCFKEALSKDFQDYTAQILKNASALSDSFINEGLRVVSGGTTNHIVLVDTNSVDEELTGKDAGILPVSYTHLTLPTK
;
A
#
# COMPACT_ATOMS: atom_id res chain seq x y z
N MET A 1 6.58 13.30 -5.53
CA MET A 1 6.39 12.32 -6.61
C MET A 1 5.91 11.02 -5.98
N GLY A 2 5.02 10.25 -6.60
CA GLY A 2 4.50 8.98 -6.09
C GLY A 2 3.71 8.24 -7.17
N MET A 3 3.20 7.03 -6.86
CA MET A 3 2.44 6.22 -7.81
C MET A 3 1.12 6.91 -8.19
N SER A 4 0.82 6.93 -9.48
CA SER A 4 -0.43 7.50 -10.02
C SER A 4 -1.66 6.72 -9.54
N LEU A 5 -2.75 7.42 -9.29
CA LEU A 5 -3.99 6.84 -8.75
C LEU A 5 -4.59 5.77 -9.67
N ASP A 6 -4.61 6.05 -10.96
CA ASP A 6 -5.13 5.16 -12.01
C ASP A 6 -4.29 3.90 -12.24
N GLN A 7 -3.10 3.84 -11.65
CA GLN A 7 -2.18 2.71 -11.77
C GLN A 7 -1.87 2.04 -10.43
N GLY A 8 -2.70 2.25 -9.43
CA GLY A 8 -2.62 1.57 -8.14
C GLY A 8 -2.18 2.43 -6.96
N GLY A 9 -1.84 3.70 -7.17
CA GLY A 9 -1.56 4.65 -6.10
C GLY A 9 -2.79 4.92 -5.21
N HIS A 10 -2.57 5.63 -4.11
CA HIS A 10 -3.66 6.06 -3.24
C HIS A 10 -4.09 7.49 -3.58
N LEU A 11 -5.37 7.81 -3.39
CA LEU A 11 -5.88 9.16 -3.67
C LEU A 11 -5.16 10.26 -2.87
N THR A 12 -4.58 9.94 -1.71
CA THR A 12 -3.76 10.87 -0.93
C THR A 12 -2.37 11.09 -1.51
N HIS A 13 -2.00 10.37 -2.57
CA HIS A 13 -0.77 10.56 -3.31
C HIS A 13 -1.02 11.50 -4.51
N GLY A 14 -1.41 12.74 -4.22
CA GLY A 14 -1.48 13.80 -5.22
C GLY A 14 -2.75 13.88 -6.06
N SER A 15 -3.83 13.14 -5.73
CA SER A 15 -5.10 13.30 -6.44
C SER A 15 -5.64 14.73 -6.32
N PRO A 16 -6.15 15.34 -7.41
CA PRO A 16 -6.67 16.71 -7.41
C PRO A 16 -7.82 16.95 -6.43
N VAL A 17 -8.52 15.92 -6.02
CA VAL A 17 -9.62 16.01 -5.04
C VAL A 17 -9.11 15.94 -3.60
N ASN A 18 -7.86 15.52 -3.40
CA ASN A 18 -7.24 15.41 -2.08
C ASN A 18 -6.41 16.66 -1.73
N PHE A 19 -6.21 16.90 -0.44
CA PHE A 19 -5.33 17.93 0.08
C PHE A 19 -3.95 17.92 -0.59
N SER A 20 -3.34 16.74 -0.76
CA SER A 20 -2.00 16.60 -1.34
C SER A 20 -1.89 17.13 -2.77
N GLY A 21 -2.89 16.88 -3.62
CA GLY A 21 -2.91 17.39 -4.99
C GLY A 21 -3.29 18.88 -5.10
N ARG A 22 -3.93 19.43 -4.05
CA ARG A 22 -4.30 20.86 -4.01
C ARG A 22 -3.17 21.75 -3.50
N MET A 23 -2.37 21.24 -2.58
CA MET A 23 -1.34 22.03 -1.86
C MET A 23 0.05 21.84 -2.46
N TYR A 24 0.32 20.74 -3.16
CA TYR A 24 1.62 20.42 -3.68
C TYR A 24 1.59 20.19 -5.20
N ASN A 25 2.69 20.52 -5.86
CA ASN A 25 2.91 20.13 -7.24
C ASN A 25 3.32 18.64 -7.27
N PHE A 26 2.34 17.79 -7.50
CA PHE A 26 2.53 16.34 -7.48
C PHE A 26 2.78 15.79 -8.88
N VAL A 27 3.76 14.91 -9.01
CA VAL A 27 4.07 14.19 -10.24
C VAL A 27 3.89 12.70 -10.00
N GLY A 28 3.10 12.04 -10.84
CA GLY A 28 2.83 10.61 -10.76
C GLY A 28 3.80 9.80 -11.61
N TYR A 29 4.37 8.72 -11.04
CA TYR A 29 4.97 7.66 -11.85
C TYR A 29 3.96 6.53 -12.06
N GLY A 30 4.17 5.77 -13.13
CA GLY A 30 3.26 4.70 -13.53
C GLY A 30 3.89 3.32 -13.53
N LEU A 31 3.18 2.39 -14.16
CA LEU A 31 3.62 1.03 -14.42
C LEU A 31 4.02 0.89 -15.89
N ASP A 32 4.98 0.04 -16.15
CA ASP A 32 5.28 -0.42 -17.49
C ASP A 32 4.07 -1.16 -18.08
N LYS A 33 3.74 -0.88 -19.33
CA LYS A 33 2.50 -1.36 -19.96
C LYS A 33 2.53 -2.85 -20.32
N GLU A 34 3.72 -3.40 -20.52
CA GLU A 34 3.87 -4.80 -20.91
C GLU A 34 3.99 -5.70 -19.70
N THR A 35 4.79 -5.30 -18.72
CA THR A 35 5.05 -6.07 -17.50
C THR A 35 4.07 -5.79 -16.37
N GLU A 36 3.39 -4.64 -16.41
CA GLU A 36 2.52 -4.12 -15.35
C GLU A 36 3.26 -3.93 -14.00
N LEU A 37 4.58 -3.76 -14.08
CA LEU A 37 5.46 -3.53 -12.94
C LEU A 37 5.95 -2.08 -12.91
N ILE A 38 6.39 -1.64 -11.74
CA ILE A 38 7.08 -0.34 -11.61
C ILE A 38 8.43 -0.44 -12.33
N ASN A 39 8.62 0.39 -13.35
CA ASN A 39 9.90 0.51 -14.04
C ASN A 39 10.79 1.51 -13.30
N MET A 40 11.80 1.01 -12.60
CA MET A 40 12.67 1.86 -11.76
C MET A 40 13.52 2.83 -12.58
N ASP A 41 13.87 2.49 -13.84
CA ASP A 41 14.60 3.41 -14.73
C ASP A 41 13.72 4.61 -15.13
N GLU A 42 12.43 4.37 -15.37
CA GLU A 42 11.47 5.46 -15.65
C GLU A 42 11.23 6.32 -14.40
N VAL A 43 11.16 5.71 -13.22
CA VAL A 43 11.06 6.44 -11.95
C VAL A 43 12.29 7.31 -11.73
N ALA A 44 13.49 6.79 -11.99
CA ALA A 44 14.74 7.52 -11.87
C ALA A 44 14.81 8.70 -12.86
N LYS A 45 14.46 8.46 -14.12
CA LYS A 45 14.40 9.50 -15.15
C LYS A 45 13.43 10.63 -14.76
N LEU A 46 12.23 10.26 -14.32
CA LEU A 46 11.22 11.23 -13.91
C LEU A 46 11.66 12.02 -12.67
N ALA A 47 12.33 11.37 -11.72
CA ALA A 47 12.90 12.03 -10.54
C ALA A 47 14.01 13.03 -10.94
N GLU A 48 14.88 12.67 -11.90
CA GLU A 48 15.92 13.55 -12.41
C GLU A 48 15.34 14.78 -13.11
N GLU A 49 14.28 14.59 -13.91
CA GLU A 49 13.61 15.68 -14.63
C GLU A 49 12.85 16.63 -13.70
N THR A 50 12.20 16.09 -12.66
CA THR A 50 11.28 16.87 -11.81
C THR A 50 11.88 17.33 -10.50
N LYS A 51 13.00 16.75 -10.07
CA LYS A 51 13.70 17.03 -8.80
C LYS A 51 12.73 17.13 -7.61
N PRO A 52 11.96 16.08 -7.32
CA PRO A 52 10.98 16.13 -6.25
C PRO A 52 11.67 16.31 -4.90
N LYS A 53 11.02 17.04 -3.98
CA LYS A 53 11.48 17.13 -2.59
C LYS A 53 11.13 15.88 -1.77
N LEU A 54 10.11 15.14 -2.21
CA LEU A 54 9.63 13.93 -1.56
C LEU A 54 9.31 12.88 -2.63
N LEU A 55 9.93 11.72 -2.51
CA LEU A 55 9.60 10.51 -3.27
C LEU A 55 8.78 9.57 -2.37
N ILE A 56 7.61 9.15 -2.86
CA ILE A 56 6.70 8.28 -2.12
C ILE A 56 6.64 6.93 -2.83
N ALA A 57 6.96 5.86 -2.13
CA ALA A 57 6.63 4.50 -2.51
C ALA A 57 5.45 4.00 -1.67
N GLY A 58 4.57 3.21 -2.27
CA GLY A 58 3.36 2.72 -1.60
C GLY A 58 2.17 2.72 -2.53
N TYR A 59 1.19 1.90 -2.22
CA TYR A 59 0.07 1.62 -3.12
C TYR A 59 -1.21 1.30 -2.36
N SER A 60 -2.33 1.41 -3.08
CA SER A 60 -3.61 0.83 -2.69
C SER A 60 -3.89 -0.49 -3.41
N SER A 61 -3.40 -0.61 -4.66
CA SER A 61 -3.78 -1.67 -5.59
C SER A 61 -2.57 -2.03 -6.48
N TYR A 62 -1.60 -2.72 -5.90
CA TYR A 62 -0.43 -3.24 -6.59
C TYR A 62 -0.07 -4.62 -6.00
N SER A 63 0.09 -5.61 -6.85
CA SER A 63 0.21 -7.02 -6.43
C SER A 63 1.64 -7.50 -6.18
N GLN A 64 2.65 -6.64 -6.38
CA GLN A 64 4.05 -7.01 -6.24
C GLN A 64 4.73 -6.27 -5.09
N GLU A 65 5.87 -6.80 -4.64
CA GLU A 65 6.73 -6.12 -3.67
C GLU A 65 7.41 -4.89 -4.29
N LEU A 66 7.80 -3.95 -3.43
CA LEU A 66 8.49 -2.72 -3.81
C LEU A 66 10.00 -2.88 -3.59
N ASP A 67 10.80 -2.46 -4.55
CA ASP A 67 12.25 -2.36 -4.38
C ASP A 67 12.62 -1.08 -3.61
N TYR A 68 12.53 -1.15 -2.28
CA TYR A 68 12.84 0.00 -1.41
C TYR A 68 14.26 0.50 -1.57
N LYS A 69 15.21 -0.39 -1.91
CA LYS A 69 16.59 -0.01 -2.12
C LYS A 69 16.75 0.86 -3.36
N ALA A 70 16.16 0.45 -4.47
CA ALA A 70 16.16 1.25 -5.69
C ALA A 70 15.47 2.61 -5.50
N PHE A 71 14.33 2.65 -4.80
CA PHE A 71 13.67 3.91 -4.43
C PHE A 71 14.57 4.82 -3.58
N ARG A 72 15.33 4.27 -2.61
CA ARG A 72 16.27 5.03 -1.79
C ARG A 72 17.38 5.61 -2.63
N GLU A 73 17.99 4.80 -3.50
CA GLU A 73 19.06 5.24 -4.40
C GLU A 73 18.59 6.37 -5.33
N ILE A 74 17.37 6.27 -5.86
CA ILE A 74 16.77 7.33 -6.67
C ILE A 74 16.55 8.61 -5.83
N ALA A 75 15.99 8.49 -4.64
CA ALA A 75 15.76 9.66 -3.78
C ALA A 75 17.07 10.36 -3.44
N ASP A 76 18.12 9.62 -3.10
CA ASP A 76 19.44 10.16 -2.80
C ASP A 76 20.06 10.87 -4.00
N SER A 77 19.92 10.32 -5.21
CA SER A 77 20.48 10.89 -6.43
C SER A 77 19.95 12.29 -6.76
N VAL A 78 18.74 12.60 -6.31
CA VAL A 78 18.08 13.89 -6.54
C VAL A 78 17.95 14.76 -5.29
N GLY A 79 18.44 14.27 -4.14
CA GLY A 79 18.35 14.96 -2.86
C GLY A 79 16.91 15.04 -2.31
N ALA A 80 16.08 14.04 -2.62
CA ALA A 80 14.72 13.93 -2.12
C ALA A 80 14.66 13.16 -0.80
N TYR A 81 13.69 13.48 0.06
CA TYR A 81 13.28 12.61 1.13
C TYR A 81 12.53 11.39 0.58
N PHE A 82 12.71 10.24 1.24
CA PHE A 82 12.02 9.01 0.86
C PHE A 82 10.99 8.61 1.91
N MET A 83 9.73 8.53 1.49
CA MET A 83 8.62 8.08 2.33
C MET A 83 8.01 6.81 1.77
N VAL A 84 7.69 5.87 2.66
CA VAL A 84 6.89 4.69 2.29
C VAL A 84 5.52 4.75 2.95
N ASP A 85 4.48 4.75 2.14
CA ASP A 85 3.11 4.55 2.62
C ASP A 85 2.79 3.05 2.65
N ALA A 86 2.96 2.47 3.82
CA ALA A 86 2.77 1.05 4.08
C ALA A 86 1.35 0.71 4.55
N ALA A 87 0.37 1.61 4.32
CA ALA A 87 -0.98 1.46 4.85
C ALA A 87 -1.61 0.10 4.54
N HIS A 88 -1.39 -0.46 3.36
CA HIS A 88 -1.93 -1.75 2.96
C HIS A 88 -1.14 -2.95 3.48
N PHE A 89 0.17 -2.84 3.62
CA PHE A 89 1.04 -4.00 3.88
C PHE A 89 1.80 -3.96 5.21
N ILE A 90 1.62 -2.94 6.06
CA ILE A 90 2.32 -2.84 7.36
C ILE A 90 2.08 -4.06 8.26
N GLY A 91 0.95 -4.74 8.15
CA GLY A 91 0.68 -5.99 8.87
C GLY A 91 1.61 -7.12 8.42
N LEU A 92 1.92 -7.20 7.12
CA LEU A 92 2.87 -8.18 6.58
C LEU A 92 4.31 -7.87 7.03
N VAL A 93 4.66 -6.58 7.11
CA VAL A 93 5.95 -6.12 7.67
C VAL A 93 6.07 -6.51 9.15
N ALA A 94 5.03 -6.26 9.95
CA ALA A 94 4.99 -6.64 11.37
C ALA A 94 5.08 -8.16 11.55
N GLY A 95 4.46 -8.92 10.67
CA GLY A 95 4.56 -10.38 10.62
C GLY A 95 5.89 -10.93 10.08
N LYS A 96 6.78 -10.05 9.62
CA LYS A 96 8.12 -10.39 9.08
C LYS A 96 8.08 -11.28 7.83
N VAL A 97 7.05 -11.19 7.04
CA VAL A 97 6.86 -12.00 5.83
C VAL A 97 7.16 -11.24 4.53
N VAL A 98 7.39 -9.92 4.63
CA VAL A 98 7.86 -9.05 3.56
C VAL A 98 8.97 -8.15 4.07
N GLU A 99 9.72 -7.52 3.18
CA GLU A 99 10.82 -6.65 3.55
C GLU A 99 10.36 -5.44 4.37
N ASN A 100 11.20 -5.02 5.32
CA ASN A 100 10.92 -3.90 6.21
C ASN A 100 11.38 -2.57 5.58
N PRO A 101 10.46 -1.68 5.19
CA PRO A 101 10.79 -0.40 4.57
C PRO A 101 11.55 0.56 5.51
N MET A 102 11.49 0.35 6.84
CA MET A 102 12.18 1.18 7.83
C MET A 102 13.71 1.18 7.67
N LYS A 103 14.27 0.23 6.92
CA LYS A 103 15.70 0.18 6.62
C LYS A 103 16.14 1.24 5.59
N TYR A 104 15.19 1.76 4.81
CA TYR A 104 15.47 2.58 3.64
C TYR A 104 14.79 3.95 3.70
N ALA A 105 13.59 4.02 4.28
CA ALA A 105 12.77 5.22 4.28
C ALA A 105 13.11 6.17 5.44
N ASP A 106 13.06 7.47 5.19
CA ASP A 106 13.12 8.51 6.21
C ASP A 106 11.86 8.51 7.08
N VAL A 107 10.72 8.26 6.44
CA VAL A 107 9.40 8.21 7.07
C VAL A 107 8.59 7.06 6.50
N VAL A 108 7.90 6.31 7.37
CA VAL A 108 6.91 5.31 6.99
C VAL A 108 5.55 5.69 7.59
N THR A 109 4.55 5.81 6.74
CA THR A 109 3.16 6.02 7.17
C THR A 109 2.39 4.71 7.06
N ALA A 110 1.42 4.50 7.94
CA ALA A 110 0.59 3.32 7.90
C ALA A 110 -0.78 3.52 8.54
N THR A 111 -1.73 2.69 8.16
CA THR A 111 -2.99 2.54 8.88
C THR A 111 -2.91 1.37 9.85
N THR A 112 -3.62 1.47 10.97
CA THR A 112 -3.68 0.38 11.95
C THR A 112 -4.83 -0.60 11.71
N HIS A 113 -5.82 -0.24 10.89
CA HIS A 113 -7.09 -0.96 10.71
C HIS A 113 -7.19 -1.81 9.43
N LYS A 114 -6.10 -1.97 8.67
CA LYS A 114 -6.03 -2.85 7.48
C LYS A 114 -5.36 -4.18 7.85
N ALA A 115 -4.33 -4.59 7.13
CA ALA A 115 -3.63 -5.86 7.37
C ALA A 115 -3.06 -6.03 8.79
N LEU A 116 -2.86 -4.94 9.52
CA LEU A 116 -2.41 -4.98 10.93
C LEU A 116 -3.52 -5.40 11.92
N ARG A 117 -4.79 -5.42 11.51
CA ARG A 117 -5.97 -5.84 12.30
C ARG A 117 -6.25 -4.99 13.55
N GLY A 118 -5.77 -3.75 13.58
CA GLY A 118 -5.95 -2.86 14.72
C GLY A 118 -7.19 -1.96 14.65
N PRO A 119 -7.33 -1.04 15.58
CA PRO A 119 -8.39 -0.05 15.58
C PRO A 119 -8.20 0.95 14.43
N ARG A 120 -9.28 1.62 14.06
CA ARG A 120 -9.23 2.66 13.03
C ARG A 120 -8.33 3.81 13.46
N GLY A 121 -7.28 4.05 12.67
CA GLY A 121 -6.32 5.10 12.90
C GLY A 121 -5.10 4.96 12.00
N GLY A 122 -4.17 5.88 12.15
CA GLY A 122 -2.88 5.87 11.49
C GLY A 122 -1.73 5.86 12.48
N MET A 123 -0.55 5.63 11.96
CA MET A 123 0.72 5.81 12.64
C MET A 123 1.77 6.33 11.67
N ILE A 124 2.75 7.02 12.21
CA ILE A 124 3.93 7.48 11.48
C ILE A 124 5.15 6.95 12.24
N LEU A 125 6.05 6.34 11.52
CA LEU A 125 7.36 5.90 11.99
C LEU A 125 8.39 6.72 11.23
N SER A 126 9.42 7.21 11.91
CA SER A 126 10.45 8.04 11.28
C SER A 126 11.80 7.80 11.92
N THR A 127 12.86 8.24 11.25
CA THR A 127 14.14 8.43 11.90
C THR A 127 14.04 9.52 12.97
N GLU A 128 14.98 9.54 13.91
CA GLU A 128 14.99 10.51 15.02
C GLU A 128 15.06 11.95 14.50
N GLU A 129 15.74 12.18 13.41
CA GLU A 129 15.87 13.47 12.74
C GLU A 129 14.49 14.12 12.46
N PHE A 130 13.52 13.32 12.01
CA PHE A 130 12.19 13.80 11.66
C PHE A 130 11.19 13.79 12.81
N ALA A 131 11.47 13.04 13.90
CA ALA A 131 10.50 12.77 14.96
C ALA A 131 9.88 14.06 15.54
N LYS A 132 10.73 15.03 15.91
CA LYS A 132 10.25 16.32 16.47
C LYS A 132 9.38 17.12 15.48
N GLY A 133 9.72 17.06 14.20
CA GLY A 133 8.94 17.72 13.14
C GLY A 133 7.59 17.03 12.93
N VAL A 134 7.57 15.70 12.92
CA VAL A 134 6.36 14.89 12.82
C VAL A 134 5.43 15.18 13.99
N ASP A 135 5.91 15.09 15.23
CA ASP A 135 5.11 15.33 16.42
C ASP A 135 4.48 16.73 16.41
N LYS A 136 5.27 17.77 16.13
CA LYS A 136 4.79 19.17 16.09
C LYS A 136 3.73 19.38 15.00
N ASN A 137 3.87 18.74 13.85
CA ASN A 137 2.92 18.88 12.76
C ASN A 137 1.66 18.04 12.98
N ILE A 138 1.73 16.94 13.72
CA ILE A 138 0.54 16.22 14.16
C ILE A 138 -0.20 17.01 15.23
N PHE A 139 0.47 17.36 16.33
CA PHE A 139 -0.13 18.17 17.40
C PHE A 139 0.82 19.30 17.82
N PRO A 140 0.37 20.54 17.80
CA PRO A 140 -0.98 21.03 17.49
C PRO A 140 -1.21 21.38 16.01
N GLY A 141 -0.31 20.95 15.09
CA GLY A 141 -0.33 21.38 13.70
C GLY A 141 -1.60 20.99 12.94
N ALA A 142 -2.00 19.73 13.01
CA ALA A 142 -3.13 19.20 12.23
C ALA A 142 -4.24 18.58 13.10
N GLN A 143 -3.94 18.17 14.33
CA GLN A 143 -4.86 17.48 15.23
C GLN A 143 -4.96 18.17 16.58
N GLY A 144 -5.98 17.81 17.36
CA GLY A 144 -6.20 18.24 18.73
C GLY A 144 -6.14 17.07 19.71
N GLY A 145 -7.06 17.04 20.70
CA GLY A 145 -7.10 15.99 21.71
C GLY A 145 -7.22 14.58 21.14
N ALA A 146 -6.42 13.69 21.67
CA ALA A 146 -6.34 12.31 21.20
C ALA A 146 -7.53 11.47 21.68
N LEU A 147 -7.91 10.46 20.88
CA LEU A 147 -8.87 9.44 21.26
C LEU A 147 -8.15 8.33 22.05
N ASN A 148 -8.14 8.45 23.38
CA ASN A 148 -7.38 7.55 24.26
C ASN A 148 -7.80 6.07 24.13
N ASN A 149 -9.07 5.79 23.86
CA ASN A 149 -9.55 4.44 23.58
C ASN A 149 -8.89 3.84 22.33
N GLN A 150 -8.66 4.64 21.28
CA GLN A 150 -7.95 4.21 20.08
C GLN A 150 -6.45 3.97 20.36
N ILE A 151 -5.84 4.80 21.20
CA ILE A 151 -4.44 4.61 21.61
C ILE A 151 -4.28 3.32 22.40
N ALA A 152 -5.16 3.07 23.36
CA ALA A 152 -5.16 1.82 24.13
C ALA A 152 -5.37 0.60 23.25
N ALA A 153 -6.30 0.66 22.29
CA ALA A 153 -6.55 -0.42 21.34
C ALA A 153 -5.36 -0.65 20.40
N LYS A 154 -4.61 0.41 19.98
CA LYS A 154 -3.37 0.26 19.23
C LYS A 154 -2.29 -0.48 20.05
N ALA A 155 -2.18 -0.22 21.34
CA ALA A 155 -1.21 -0.92 22.20
C ALA A 155 -1.50 -2.43 22.25
N VAL A 156 -2.78 -2.83 22.36
CA VAL A 156 -3.19 -4.24 22.27
C VAL A 156 -2.85 -4.83 20.90
N CYS A 157 -3.21 -4.14 19.83
CA CYS A 157 -2.90 -4.55 18.46
C CYS A 157 -1.39 -4.78 18.24
N PHE A 158 -0.55 -3.87 18.71
CA PHE A 158 0.90 -4.00 18.56
C PHE A 158 1.45 -5.17 19.39
N LYS A 159 0.90 -5.43 20.58
CA LYS A 159 1.25 -6.59 21.38
C LYS A 159 0.89 -7.89 20.66
N GLU A 160 -0.30 -7.97 20.05
CA GLU A 160 -0.71 -9.13 19.26
C GLU A 160 0.19 -9.32 18.04
N ALA A 161 0.54 -8.23 17.34
CA ALA A 161 1.42 -8.25 16.16
C ALA A 161 2.85 -8.76 16.45
N LEU A 162 3.30 -8.69 17.70
CA LEU A 162 4.59 -9.25 18.13
C LEU A 162 4.55 -10.79 18.30
N SER A 163 3.37 -11.41 18.35
CA SER A 163 3.22 -12.82 18.63
C SER A 163 3.62 -13.72 17.46
N LYS A 164 3.95 -14.97 17.78
CA LYS A 164 4.19 -15.99 16.76
C LYS A 164 2.92 -16.28 15.95
N ASP A 165 1.77 -16.28 16.60
CA ASP A 165 0.49 -16.51 15.96
C ASP A 165 0.19 -15.47 14.87
N PHE A 166 0.58 -14.21 15.10
CA PHE A 166 0.44 -13.17 14.09
C PHE A 166 1.39 -13.38 12.90
N GLN A 167 2.63 -13.84 13.15
CA GLN A 167 3.56 -14.20 12.08
C GLN A 167 3.02 -15.35 11.24
N ASP A 168 2.47 -16.38 11.87
CA ASP A 168 1.87 -17.52 11.17
C ASP A 168 0.62 -17.11 10.38
N TYR A 169 -0.20 -16.23 10.94
CA TYR A 169 -1.34 -15.63 10.25
C TYR A 169 -0.93 -14.88 8.99
N THR A 170 0.08 -14.01 9.08
CA THR A 170 0.54 -13.23 7.92
C THR A 170 1.21 -14.11 6.86
N ALA A 171 1.96 -15.13 7.26
CA ALA A 171 2.48 -16.13 6.34
C ALA A 171 1.36 -16.90 5.60
N GLN A 172 0.26 -17.20 6.30
CA GLN A 172 -0.89 -17.84 5.68
C GLN A 172 -1.62 -16.91 4.70
N ILE A 173 -1.64 -15.60 4.97
CA ILE A 173 -2.19 -14.61 4.02
C ILE A 173 -1.48 -14.70 2.67
N LEU A 174 -0.16 -14.70 2.65
CA LEU A 174 0.61 -14.78 1.40
C LEU A 174 0.35 -16.10 0.65
N LYS A 175 0.31 -17.22 1.36
CA LYS A 175 -0.01 -18.51 0.77
C LYS A 175 -1.42 -18.53 0.16
N ASN A 176 -2.40 -17.96 0.85
CA ASN A 176 -3.76 -17.88 0.35
C ASN A 176 -3.86 -16.98 -0.89
N ALA A 177 -3.17 -15.84 -0.89
CA ALA A 177 -3.16 -14.94 -2.03
C ALA A 177 -2.52 -15.59 -3.26
N SER A 178 -1.39 -16.28 -3.09
CA SER A 178 -0.75 -17.05 -4.17
C SER A 178 -1.69 -18.13 -4.71
N ALA A 179 -2.26 -18.96 -3.83
CA ALA A 179 -3.19 -20.02 -4.24
C ALA A 179 -4.43 -19.50 -4.97
N LEU A 180 -4.96 -18.34 -4.52
CA LEU A 180 -6.08 -17.68 -5.18
C LEU A 180 -5.69 -17.18 -6.58
N SER A 181 -4.52 -16.54 -6.70
CA SER A 181 -3.97 -16.09 -7.97
C SER A 181 -3.80 -17.25 -8.95
N ASP A 182 -3.18 -18.34 -8.49
CA ASP A 182 -2.98 -19.55 -9.29
C ASP A 182 -4.32 -20.17 -9.75
N SER A 183 -5.32 -20.17 -8.87
CA SER A 183 -6.66 -20.66 -9.21
C SER A 183 -7.32 -19.82 -10.30
N PHE A 184 -7.22 -18.50 -10.23
CA PHE A 184 -7.73 -17.61 -11.28
C PHE A 184 -7.03 -17.86 -12.62
N ILE A 185 -5.72 -18.00 -12.62
CA ILE A 185 -4.94 -18.29 -13.85
C ILE A 185 -5.36 -19.65 -14.42
N ASN A 186 -5.51 -20.68 -13.58
CA ASN A 186 -5.92 -22.01 -14.02
C ASN A 186 -7.34 -22.05 -14.60
N GLU A 187 -8.23 -21.18 -14.12
CA GLU A 187 -9.59 -20.98 -14.67
C GLU A 187 -9.61 -20.06 -15.90
N GLY A 188 -8.44 -19.64 -16.39
CA GLY A 188 -8.29 -18.85 -17.61
C GLY A 188 -8.49 -17.35 -17.45
N LEU A 189 -8.54 -16.83 -16.21
CA LEU A 189 -8.59 -15.40 -15.97
C LEU A 189 -7.20 -14.78 -16.05
N ARG A 190 -7.12 -13.56 -16.58
CA ARG A 190 -5.87 -12.78 -16.57
C ARG A 190 -5.65 -12.14 -15.21
N VAL A 191 -4.59 -12.54 -14.54
CA VAL A 191 -4.11 -11.86 -13.31
C VAL A 191 -3.08 -10.83 -13.71
N VAL A 192 -3.29 -9.58 -13.26
CA VAL A 192 -2.41 -8.44 -13.54
C VAL A 192 -1.01 -8.74 -13.00
N SER A 193 0.02 -8.38 -13.75
CA SER A 193 1.45 -8.68 -13.50
C SER A 193 1.77 -10.18 -13.36
N GLY A 194 0.90 -11.06 -13.86
CA GLY A 194 1.10 -12.50 -13.87
C GLY A 194 0.99 -13.19 -12.51
N GLY A 195 0.53 -12.47 -11.46
CA GLY A 195 0.39 -13.06 -10.13
C GLY A 195 0.51 -12.07 -8.98
N THR A 196 0.85 -12.57 -7.80
CA THR A 196 1.04 -11.74 -6.61
C THR A 196 2.21 -12.22 -5.74
N THR A 197 2.95 -11.28 -5.17
CA THR A 197 3.95 -11.50 -4.12
C THR A 197 3.50 -10.98 -2.75
N ASN A 198 2.29 -10.41 -2.68
CA ASN A 198 1.72 -9.87 -1.44
C ASN A 198 0.29 -10.40 -1.20
N HIS A 199 -0.57 -9.66 -0.52
CA HIS A 199 -1.94 -10.06 -0.18
C HIS A 199 -2.99 -9.55 -1.18
N ILE A 200 -2.59 -8.86 -2.23
CA ILE A 200 -3.48 -8.28 -3.23
C ILE A 200 -3.42 -9.13 -4.50
N VAL A 201 -4.58 -9.56 -4.99
CA VAL A 201 -4.72 -10.21 -6.29
C VAL A 201 -5.57 -9.32 -7.17
N LEU A 202 -5.02 -8.91 -8.32
CA LEU A 202 -5.69 -8.06 -9.30
C LEU A 202 -6.07 -8.90 -10.51
N VAL A 203 -7.34 -8.93 -10.83
CA VAL A 203 -7.87 -9.68 -11.97
C VAL A 203 -8.39 -8.70 -13.00
N ASP A 204 -8.00 -8.91 -14.26
CA ASP A 204 -8.56 -8.18 -15.39
C ASP A 204 -9.91 -8.80 -15.78
N THR A 205 -10.98 -8.10 -15.44
CA THR A 205 -12.35 -8.57 -15.73
C THR A 205 -12.66 -8.59 -17.23
N ASN A 206 -12.01 -7.72 -18.02
CA ASN A 206 -12.17 -7.72 -19.46
C ASN A 206 -11.61 -9.00 -20.12
N SER A 207 -10.77 -9.75 -19.40
CA SER A 207 -10.31 -11.07 -19.89
C SER A 207 -11.41 -12.14 -19.89
N VAL A 208 -12.51 -11.88 -19.16
CA VAL A 208 -13.69 -12.78 -19.10
C VAL A 208 -14.74 -12.34 -20.10
N ASP A 209 -15.03 -11.05 -20.13
CA ASP A 209 -16.00 -10.40 -21.02
C ASP A 209 -15.59 -8.95 -21.21
N GLU A 210 -15.46 -8.51 -22.47
CA GLU A 210 -15.00 -7.16 -22.83
C GLU A 210 -15.88 -6.04 -22.23
N GLU A 211 -17.16 -6.32 -21.95
CA GLU A 211 -18.11 -5.38 -21.35
C GLU A 211 -18.13 -5.46 -19.82
N LEU A 212 -17.50 -6.48 -19.20
CA LEU A 212 -17.53 -6.69 -17.76
C LEU A 212 -16.62 -5.73 -17.03
N THR A 213 -17.19 -4.72 -16.39
CA THR A 213 -16.40 -3.80 -15.53
C THR A 213 -16.08 -4.44 -14.17
N GLY A 214 -14.97 -4.00 -13.54
CA GLY A 214 -14.65 -4.42 -12.17
C GLY A 214 -15.75 -4.09 -11.16
N LYS A 215 -16.55 -3.04 -11.42
CA LYS A 215 -17.72 -2.69 -10.60
C LYS A 215 -18.80 -3.78 -10.71
N ASP A 216 -19.12 -4.20 -11.92
CA ASP A 216 -20.16 -5.20 -12.16
C ASP A 216 -19.72 -6.56 -11.63
N ALA A 217 -18.45 -6.93 -11.86
CA ALA A 217 -17.85 -8.14 -11.29
C ALA A 217 -17.87 -8.13 -9.74
N GLY A 218 -17.73 -6.97 -9.10
CA GLY A 218 -17.84 -6.83 -7.65
C GLY A 218 -19.26 -6.98 -7.10
N ILE A 219 -20.27 -6.64 -7.89
CA ILE A 219 -21.69 -6.76 -7.49
C ILE A 219 -22.17 -8.21 -7.58
N LEU A 220 -21.78 -8.94 -8.62
CA LEU A 220 -22.26 -10.31 -8.87
C LEU A 220 -21.98 -11.29 -7.71
N PRO A 221 -20.75 -11.38 -7.15
CA PRO A 221 -20.48 -12.27 -6.02
C PRO A 221 -21.27 -11.93 -4.76
N VAL A 222 -21.50 -10.63 -4.48
CA VAL A 222 -22.28 -10.19 -3.33
C VAL A 222 -23.72 -10.66 -3.46
N SER A 223 -24.32 -10.50 -4.63
CA SER A 223 -25.68 -10.98 -4.89
C SER A 223 -25.77 -12.50 -4.76
N TYR A 224 -24.77 -13.23 -5.26
CA TYR A 224 -24.71 -14.68 -5.18
C TYR A 224 -24.51 -15.19 -3.75
N THR A 225 -23.62 -14.58 -2.96
CA THR A 225 -23.37 -14.98 -1.57
C THR A 225 -24.57 -14.75 -0.67
N HIS A 226 -25.37 -13.73 -0.90
CA HIS A 226 -26.62 -13.50 -0.19
C HIS A 226 -27.66 -14.59 -0.47
N LEU A 227 -27.63 -15.19 -1.64
CA LEU A 227 -28.59 -16.19 -2.07
C LEU A 227 -28.21 -17.65 -1.74
N THR A 228 -26.92 -17.94 -1.59
CA THR A 228 -26.40 -19.31 -1.66
C THR A 228 -25.54 -19.76 -0.48
N LEU A 229 -24.93 -18.86 0.27
CA LEU A 229 -24.11 -19.24 1.41
C LEU A 229 -24.94 -19.20 2.71
N PRO A 230 -25.12 -20.34 3.39
CA PRO A 230 -25.63 -20.30 4.76
C PRO A 230 -24.62 -19.54 5.62
N THR A 231 -25.06 -18.46 6.23
CA THR A 231 -24.34 -17.82 7.30
C THR A 231 -24.17 -18.80 8.45
N LYS A 232 -22.98 -19.36 8.61
CA LYS A 232 -22.57 -20.02 9.84
C LYS A 232 -21.85 -19.05 10.73
#